data_d08ab4c5e2975cc77f6d7d087a215e90
#
_entry.id   d08ab4c5e2975cc77f6d7d087a215e90
#
_cell.length_a   1.000
_cell.length_b   1.000
_cell.length_c   1.000
_cell.angle_alpha   90.00
_cell.angle_beta   90.00
_cell.angle_gamma   90.00
#
_symmetry.space_group_name_H-M   'P 1'
#
loop_
_entity.id
_entity.type
_entity.pdbx_description
1 polymer ?
#
loop_
_entity_poly.entity_id
_entity_poly.type
_entity_poly.pdbx_seq_one_letter_code
_entity_poly.pdbx_strand_id
1 'polypeptide(L)'
;LYKLILEAENEVIVDHIALRKIEIKDQVIYLNGQKIKFRGVNRHDSDPVTGFTINPEQITTDLTLMKQHNFNAIRSSHYPNAPFFYEMCDKYGFMVIDEADIEAHGPFMIYRKEDTDYNRFKRWNEKIADDPVWEEAIVDRVKLMVERDKNRFCIVMWSMGNESAYGCNFEKALEWTKNFDPDRITQYESARYRNYDETYDYSNLDVYSRMYPALSEIQEYLDKDGSKPFLLVEYCHSMGNGPGDFEDYFQMIQDNDKMCGGFVWEWCDHAIAHGTAENGKTIYAYGGDHGEEIHDGNFCMDGLVYPDRTVHTGLLEYKNVYRPARVISYNKESGELVLHNYMDFDDLKDYVKISYELTQDCLLYTSDAADE
;
A
#
# COMPACT_ATOMS: atom_id res chain seq x y z
N LEU A 1 2.43 -21.85 4.88
CA LEU A 1 3.24 -22.24 3.72
C LEU A 1 3.45 -23.74 3.67
N TYR A 2 3.32 -24.33 2.48
CA TYR A 2 3.70 -25.71 2.21
C TYR A 2 5.08 -25.73 1.56
N LYS A 3 5.89 -26.72 1.88
CA LYS A 3 7.18 -26.95 1.23
C LYS A 3 6.94 -27.78 -0.03
N LEU A 4 7.30 -27.22 -1.20
CA LEU A 4 7.32 -27.92 -2.48
C LEU A 4 8.75 -28.40 -2.73
N ILE A 5 8.91 -29.70 -3.01
CA ILE A 5 10.20 -30.29 -3.40
C ILE A 5 10.03 -30.86 -4.81
N LEU A 6 10.81 -30.35 -5.74
CA LEU A 6 10.90 -30.86 -7.11
C LEU A 6 12.22 -31.55 -7.26
N GLU A 7 12.18 -32.84 -7.54
CA GLU A 7 13.37 -33.70 -7.71
C GLU A 7 13.54 -34.14 -9.18
N ALA A 8 14.68 -33.84 -9.75
CA ALA A 8 15.12 -34.35 -11.05
C ALA A 8 16.38 -35.19 -10.86
N GLU A 9 16.85 -35.82 -11.93
CA GLU A 9 17.99 -36.77 -11.87
C GLU A 9 19.25 -36.17 -11.22
N ASN A 10 19.51 -34.87 -11.45
CA ASN A 10 20.73 -34.20 -10.97
C ASN A 10 20.43 -32.88 -10.20
N GLU A 11 19.18 -32.61 -9.84
CA GLU A 11 18.78 -31.36 -9.21
C GLU A 11 17.63 -31.57 -8.24
N VAL A 12 17.67 -30.83 -7.13
CA VAL A 12 16.56 -30.72 -6.19
C VAL A 12 16.25 -29.24 -6.00
N ILE A 13 15.03 -28.84 -6.37
CA ILE A 13 14.53 -27.47 -6.15
C ILE A 13 13.56 -27.50 -4.97
N VAL A 14 13.77 -26.61 -4.00
CA VAL A 14 12.90 -26.45 -2.85
C VAL A 14 12.30 -25.06 -2.90
N ASP A 15 10.97 -24.99 -2.94
CA ASP A 15 10.23 -23.74 -2.89
C ASP A 15 9.10 -23.81 -1.85
N HIS A 16 8.49 -22.69 -1.56
CA HIS A 16 7.33 -22.61 -0.68
C HIS A 16 6.11 -22.20 -1.49
N ILE A 17 5.00 -22.88 -1.25
CA ILE A 17 3.73 -22.61 -1.89
C ILE A 17 2.64 -22.38 -0.85
N ALA A 18 1.59 -21.66 -1.22
CA ALA A 18 0.35 -21.58 -0.46
C ALA A 18 -0.87 -21.71 -1.37
N LEU A 19 -1.98 -22.11 -0.77
CA LEU A 19 -3.27 -22.12 -1.43
C LEU A 19 -3.98 -20.82 -1.07
N ARG A 20 -4.32 -20.04 -2.08
CA ARG A 20 -4.96 -18.75 -1.93
C ARG A 20 -6.13 -18.66 -2.90
N LYS A 21 -7.24 -18.12 -2.41
CA LYS A 21 -8.37 -17.68 -3.22
C LYS A 21 -8.70 -16.24 -2.84
N ILE A 22 -8.56 -15.32 -3.80
CA ILE A 22 -9.02 -13.94 -3.63
C ILE A 22 -10.27 -13.73 -4.48
N GLU A 23 -11.28 -13.07 -3.92
CA GLU A 23 -12.58 -12.89 -4.55
C GLU A 23 -13.17 -11.53 -4.21
N ILE A 24 -13.94 -10.98 -5.14
CA ILE A 24 -14.81 -9.83 -4.88
C ILE A 24 -16.27 -10.33 -4.91
N LYS A 25 -16.99 -10.11 -3.82
CA LYS A 25 -18.41 -10.41 -3.69
C LYS A 25 -19.13 -9.20 -3.10
N ASP A 26 -20.17 -8.74 -3.76
CA ASP A 26 -20.95 -7.57 -3.34
C ASP A 26 -20.07 -6.33 -3.06
N GLN A 27 -19.07 -6.10 -3.93
CA GLN A 27 -18.06 -5.04 -3.83
C GLN A 27 -17.16 -5.13 -2.58
N VAL A 28 -17.02 -6.33 -2.00
CA VAL A 28 -16.16 -6.60 -0.83
C VAL A 28 -15.07 -7.60 -1.21
N ILE A 29 -13.83 -7.36 -0.79
CA ILE A 29 -12.71 -8.27 -1.04
C ILE A 29 -12.63 -9.34 0.03
N TYR A 30 -12.51 -10.59 -0.40
CA TYR A 30 -12.34 -11.76 0.45
C TYR A 30 -11.05 -12.50 0.11
N LEU A 31 -10.30 -12.89 1.12
CA LEU A 31 -9.16 -13.79 1.02
C LEU A 31 -9.47 -15.10 1.75
N ASN A 32 -9.48 -16.22 1.01
CA ASN A 32 -9.87 -17.54 1.52
C ASN A 32 -11.22 -17.55 2.24
N GLY A 33 -12.18 -16.76 1.73
CA GLY A 33 -13.53 -16.65 2.29
C GLY A 33 -13.68 -15.69 3.48
N GLN A 34 -12.58 -15.10 3.98
CA GLN A 34 -12.60 -14.09 5.02
C GLN A 34 -12.57 -12.69 4.40
N LYS A 35 -13.48 -11.82 4.85
CA LYS A 35 -13.43 -10.38 4.49
C LYS A 35 -12.13 -9.77 5.01
N ILE A 36 -11.45 -9.00 4.17
CA ILE A 36 -10.19 -8.35 4.53
C ILE A 36 -10.26 -6.83 4.33
N LYS A 37 -9.41 -6.13 5.08
CA LYS A 37 -9.12 -4.70 4.90
C LYS A 37 -7.61 -4.50 4.81
N PHE A 38 -7.15 -3.77 3.79
CA PHE A 38 -5.73 -3.41 3.67
C PHE A 38 -5.37 -2.32 4.67
N ARG A 39 -4.43 -2.64 5.54
CA ARG A 39 -3.70 -1.72 6.41
C ARG A 39 -2.31 -1.59 5.82
N GLY A 40 -2.22 -0.81 4.76
CA GLY A 40 -1.09 -0.82 3.84
C GLY A 40 -0.17 0.38 3.92
N VAL A 41 1.00 0.23 3.33
CA VAL A 41 1.97 1.29 3.11
C VAL A 41 2.59 1.15 1.73
N ASN A 42 2.87 2.28 1.08
CA ASN A 42 3.68 2.36 -0.13
C ASN A 42 5.16 2.22 0.25
N ARG A 43 5.92 1.48 -0.53
CA ARG A 43 7.33 1.25 -0.25
C ARG A 43 8.17 1.37 -1.51
N HIS A 44 9.11 2.31 -1.49
CA HIS A 44 10.26 2.36 -2.37
C HIS A 44 11.45 1.57 -1.82
N ASP A 45 12.32 1.09 -2.71
CA ASP A 45 13.64 0.61 -2.30
C ASP A 45 14.53 1.82 -1.97
N SER A 46 14.91 1.96 -0.70
CA SER A 46 15.74 3.07 -0.24
C SER A 46 16.56 2.69 0.98
N ASP A 47 17.84 3.06 0.94
CA ASP A 47 18.78 2.90 2.06
C ASP A 47 19.77 4.08 2.07
N PRO A 48 20.11 4.64 3.23
CA PRO A 48 20.95 5.84 3.31
C PRO A 48 22.40 5.62 2.89
N VAL A 49 22.84 4.38 2.72
CA VAL A 49 24.23 4.04 2.33
C VAL A 49 24.28 3.45 0.91
N THR A 50 23.35 2.56 0.58
CA THR A 50 23.36 1.83 -0.69
C THR A 50 22.38 2.40 -1.74
N GLY A 51 21.65 3.46 -1.39
CA GLY A 51 20.66 4.09 -2.28
C GLY A 51 19.51 3.14 -2.59
N PHE A 52 19.25 2.92 -3.88
CA PHE A 52 18.17 2.01 -4.34
C PHE A 52 18.60 0.53 -4.40
N THR A 53 19.82 0.20 -4.01
CA THR A 53 20.30 -1.19 -3.95
C THR A 53 20.03 -1.79 -2.58
N ILE A 54 19.08 -2.71 -2.51
CA ILE A 54 18.56 -3.28 -1.26
C ILE A 54 18.97 -4.74 -1.12
N ASN A 55 19.28 -5.16 0.10
CA ASN A 55 19.61 -6.53 0.45
C ASN A 55 18.54 -7.16 1.38
N PRO A 56 18.57 -8.49 1.60
CA PRO A 56 17.60 -9.18 2.45
C PRO A 56 17.53 -8.68 3.90
N GLU A 57 18.66 -8.23 4.48
CA GLU A 57 18.71 -7.74 5.86
C GLU A 57 17.96 -6.42 6.01
N GLN A 58 18.10 -5.52 5.03
CA GLN A 58 17.37 -4.26 4.99
C GLN A 58 15.86 -4.49 4.85
N ILE A 59 15.45 -5.42 3.96
CA ILE A 59 14.04 -5.81 3.83
C ILE A 59 13.52 -6.45 5.13
N THR A 60 14.30 -7.31 5.78
CA THR A 60 13.92 -7.90 7.08
C THR A 60 13.60 -6.82 8.11
N THR A 61 14.41 -5.76 8.15
CA THR A 61 14.20 -4.61 9.04
C THR A 61 12.87 -3.92 8.73
N ASP A 62 12.62 -3.59 7.46
CA ASP A 62 11.39 -2.95 7.03
C ASP A 62 10.16 -3.80 7.38
N LEU A 63 10.13 -5.06 6.97
CA LEU A 63 8.99 -5.95 7.20
C LEU A 63 8.73 -6.20 8.70
N THR A 64 9.80 -6.29 9.51
CA THR A 64 9.68 -6.45 10.96
C THR A 64 9.04 -5.22 11.59
N LEU A 65 9.54 -4.02 11.25
CA LEU A 65 8.97 -2.77 11.73
C LEU A 65 7.51 -2.58 11.30
N MET A 66 7.19 -2.90 10.04
CA MET A 66 5.83 -2.85 9.54
C MET A 66 4.90 -3.75 10.34
N LYS A 67 5.29 -5.00 10.63
CA LYS A 67 4.50 -5.92 11.47
C LYS A 67 4.32 -5.38 12.89
N GLN A 68 5.37 -4.83 13.49
CA GLN A 68 5.30 -4.22 14.84
C GLN A 68 4.39 -3.00 14.91
N HIS A 69 4.06 -2.42 13.75
CA HIS A 69 3.20 -1.24 13.62
C HIS A 69 1.85 -1.53 12.93
N ASN A 70 1.42 -2.81 12.91
CA ASN A 70 0.09 -3.26 12.51
C ASN A 70 -0.21 -3.20 11.00
N PHE A 71 0.81 -3.07 10.14
CA PHE A 71 0.64 -3.23 8.69
C PHE A 71 0.38 -4.69 8.31
N ASN A 72 -0.52 -4.90 7.35
CA ASN A 72 -0.78 -6.21 6.75
C ASN A 72 -0.56 -6.22 5.23
N ALA A 73 -0.32 -5.06 4.61
CA ALA A 73 -0.21 -4.94 3.17
C ALA A 73 0.89 -3.96 2.74
N ILE A 74 1.45 -4.18 1.55
CA ILE A 74 2.48 -3.33 0.94
C ILE A 74 2.13 -3.13 -0.54
N ARG A 75 2.27 -1.91 -1.06
CA ARG A 75 2.32 -1.64 -2.50
C ARG A 75 3.77 -1.39 -2.90
N SER A 76 4.24 -2.13 -3.93
CA SER A 76 5.60 -1.98 -4.47
C SER A 76 5.68 -0.75 -5.38
N SER A 77 5.54 0.43 -4.80
CA SER A 77 5.56 1.70 -5.52
C SER A 77 6.98 2.03 -5.99
N HIS A 78 7.25 2.35 -7.27
CA HIS A 78 6.33 2.20 -8.41
C HIS A 78 6.99 1.25 -9.42
N TYR A 79 7.40 0.07 -8.96
CA TYR A 79 8.11 -0.95 -9.75
C TYR A 79 8.11 -2.31 -9.03
N PRO A 80 8.25 -3.41 -9.79
CA PRO A 80 8.41 -4.73 -9.18
C PRO A 80 9.71 -4.79 -8.37
N ASN A 81 9.63 -5.20 -7.12
CA ASN A 81 10.79 -5.35 -6.24
C ASN A 81 11.62 -6.59 -6.60
N ALA A 82 12.77 -6.78 -5.95
CA ALA A 82 13.58 -7.97 -6.11
C ALA A 82 12.80 -9.24 -5.74
N PRO A 83 12.99 -10.40 -6.42
CA PRO A 83 12.23 -11.62 -6.17
C PRO A 83 12.22 -12.09 -4.71
N PHE A 84 13.33 -11.91 -3.99
CA PHE A 84 13.43 -12.27 -2.57
C PHE A 84 12.55 -11.41 -1.66
N PHE A 85 12.16 -10.18 -2.07
CA PHE A 85 11.20 -9.36 -1.34
C PHE A 85 9.86 -10.10 -1.21
N TYR A 86 9.33 -10.64 -2.30
CA TYR A 86 8.07 -11.36 -2.30
C TYR A 86 8.16 -12.66 -1.50
N GLU A 87 9.29 -13.37 -1.57
CA GLU A 87 9.54 -14.56 -0.72
C GLU A 87 9.49 -14.21 0.77
N MET A 88 10.02 -13.07 1.13
CA MET A 88 9.97 -12.57 2.50
C MET A 88 8.54 -12.13 2.87
N CYS A 89 7.83 -11.43 1.98
CA CYS A 89 6.43 -11.08 2.19
C CYS A 89 5.55 -12.32 2.39
N ASP A 90 5.81 -13.40 1.61
CA ASP A 90 5.16 -14.69 1.78
C ASP A 90 5.39 -15.25 3.20
N LYS A 91 6.62 -15.20 3.71
CA LYS A 91 6.99 -15.69 5.05
C LYS A 91 6.40 -14.84 6.17
N TYR A 92 6.40 -13.53 6.02
CA TYR A 92 5.88 -12.59 7.01
C TYR A 92 4.35 -12.45 6.96
N GLY A 93 3.69 -13.00 5.93
CA GLY A 93 2.24 -12.93 5.77
C GLY A 93 1.75 -11.52 5.43
N PHE A 94 2.42 -10.83 4.51
CA PHE A 94 1.92 -9.60 3.91
C PHE A 94 1.08 -9.88 2.68
N MET A 95 0.07 -9.06 2.46
CA MET A 95 -0.61 -8.93 1.17
C MET A 95 0.12 -7.88 0.34
N VAL A 96 0.37 -8.16 -0.94
CA VAL A 96 1.13 -7.25 -1.80
C VAL A 96 0.30 -6.84 -3.01
N ILE A 97 0.31 -5.54 -3.30
CA ILE A 97 0.00 -5.01 -4.63
C ILE A 97 1.33 -4.89 -5.36
N ASP A 98 1.51 -5.71 -6.38
CA ASP A 98 2.70 -5.65 -7.23
C ASP A 98 2.44 -4.71 -8.40
N GLU A 99 3.34 -3.75 -8.62
CA GLU A 99 3.14 -2.66 -9.56
C GLU A 99 4.14 -2.70 -10.70
N ALA A 100 3.63 -2.55 -11.92
CA ALA A 100 4.45 -2.48 -13.12
C ALA A 100 5.28 -1.18 -13.14
N ASP A 101 6.50 -1.28 -13.63
CA ASP A 101 7.43 -0.17 -13.78
C ASP A 101 6.98 0.77 -14.92
N ILE A 102 5.90 1.50 -14.66
CA ILE A 102 5.32 2.50 -15.56
C ILE A 102 5.00 3.75 -14.75
N GLU A 103 5.76 4.80 -15.00
CA GLU A 103 5.58 6.14 -14.44
C GLU A 103 5.75 7.19 -15.54
N ALA A 104 4.70 7.95 -15.84
CA ALA A 104 4.72 8.97 -16.89
C ALA A 104 4.05 10.28 -16.46
N HIS A 105 4.29 10.70 -15.22
CA HIS A 105 3.77 11.95 -14.66
C HIS A 105 4.40 13.20 -15.33
N GLY A 106 5.62 13.08 -15.88
CA GLY A 106 6.32 14.18 -16.53
C GLY A 106 5.49 14.91 -17.59
N PRO A 107 4.81 14.25 -18.54
CA PRO A 107 3.92 14.90 -19.49
C PRO A 107 2.79 15.72 -18.85
N PHE A 108 2.20 15.26 -17.76
CA PHE A 108 1.21 16.05 -17.02
C PHE A 108 1.79 17.37 -16.52
N MET A 109 3.01 17.37 -16.00
CA MET A 109 3.70 18.57 -15.52
C MET A 109 3.96 19.58 -16.65
N ILE A 110 4.28 19.10 -17.86
CA ILE A 110 4.47 19.95 -19.05
C ILE A 110 3.18 20.70 -19.39
N TYR A 111 2.02 20.05 -19.30
CA TYR A 111 0.71 20.60 -19.63
C TYR A 111 0.00 21.25 -18.45
N ARG A 112 0.61 21.32 -17.29
CA ARG A 112 0.02 21.93 -16.09
C ARG A 112 -0.39 23.39 -16.26
N LYS A 113 0.17 24.09 -17.25
CA LYS A 113 -0.17 25.50 -17.56
C LYS A 113 -1.36 25.65 -18.50
N GLU A 114 -1.96 24.56 -18.97
CA GLU A 114 -3.17 24.58 -19.79
C GLU A 114 -4.36 25.10 -18.96
N ASP A 115 -5.32 25.73 -19.64
CA ASP A 115 -6.38 26.48 -18.98
C ASP A 115 -7.38 25.62 -18.17
N THR A 116 -7.53 24.34 -18.51
CA THR A 116 -8.51 23.44 -17.90
C THR A 116 -7.94 22.05 -17.65
N ASP A 117 -8.48 21.35 -16.65
CA ASP A 117 -8.16 19.93 -16.38
C ASP A 117 -8.47 19.03 -17.59
N TYR A 118 -9.54 19.35 -18.32
CA TYR A 118 -9.92 18.68 -19.55
C TYR A 118 -8.78 18.68 -20.57
N ASN A 119 -8.24 19.86 -20.90
CA ASN A 119 -7.16 19.99 -21.87
C ASN A 119 -5.89 19.31 -21.37
N ARG A 120 -5.55 19.42 -20.08
CA ARG A 120 -4.39 18.78 -19.46
C ARG A 120 -4.47 17.26 -19.54
N PHE A 121 -5.60 16.69 -19.14
CA PHE A 121 -5.79 15.23 -19.18
C PHE A 121 -5.82 14.67 -20.58
N LYS A 122 -6.47 15.37 -21.52
CA LYS A 122 -6.48 15.00 -22.93
C LYS A 122 -5.06 14.92 -23.50
N ARG A 123 -4.26 15.97 -23.30
CA ARG A 123 -2.88 16.01 -23.82
C ARG A 123 -1.93 15.04 -23.14
N TRP A 124 -2.11 14.84 -21.86
CA TRP A 124 -1.35 13.84 -21.12
C TRP A 124 -1.65 12.44 -21.65
N ASN A 125 -2.92 12.13 -21.79
CA ASN A 125 -3.43 10.87 -22.30
C ASN A 125 -2.90 10.57 -23.72
N GLU A 126 -3.00 11.51 -24.66
CA GLU A 126 -2.59 11.38 -26.05
C GLU A 126 -1.09 11.13 -26.23
N LYS A 127 -0.25 11.35 -25.21
CA LYS A 127 1.20 11.25 -25.36
C LYS A 127 1.76 9.83 -25.21
N ILE A 128 1.17 9.05 -24.31
CA ILE A 128 1.68 7.72 -23.97
C ILE A 128 0.52 6.72 -23.87
N ALA A 129 -0.51 7.03 -23.04
CA ALA A 129 -1.56 6.08 -22.71
C ALA A 129 -2.42 5.71 -23.93
N ASP A 130 -2.70 6.64 -24.82
CA ASP A 130 -3.51 6.46 -26.04
C ASP A 130 -2.71 6.46 -27.34
N ASP A 131 -1.39 6.63 -27.31
CA ASP A 131 -0.56 6.51 -28.51
C ASP A 131 -0.13 5.06 -28.72
N PRO A 132 -0.64 4.37 -29.76
CA PRO A 132 -0.35 2.96 -30.02
C PRO A 132 1.14 2.63 -30.19
N VAL A 133 1.98 3.62 -30.43
CA VAL A 133 3.43 3.40 -30.53
C VAL A 133 4.03 2.90 -29.19
N TRP A 134 3.36 3.16 -28.06
CA TRP A 134 3.78 2.72 -26.74
C TRP A 134 3.13 1.39 -26.28
N GLU A 135 2.20 0.81 -27.05
CA GLU A 135 1.48 -0.40 -26.66
C GLU A 135 2.43 -1.54 -26.27
N GLU A 136 3.41 -1.85 -27.14
CA GLU A 136 4.36 -2.93 -26.89
C GLU A 136 5.15 -2.69 -25.60
N ALA A 137 5.64 -1.47 -25.35
CA ALA A 137 6.42 -1.14 -24.17
C ALA A 137 5.60 -1.23 -22.88
N ILE A 138 4.35 -0.78 -22.87
CA ILE A 138 3.46 -0.83 -21.72
C ILE A 138 3.06 -2.27 -21.41
N VAL A 139 2.63 -3.01 -22.44
CA VAL A 139 2.22 -4.41 -22.27
C VAL A 139 3.38 -5.29 -21.84
N ASP A 140 4.60 -5.07 -22.38
CA ASP A 140 5.80 -5.83 -22.02
C ASP A 140 6.16 -5.66 -20.54
N ARG A 141 6.16 -4.43 -19.99
CA ARG A 141 6.44 -4.17 -18.57
C ARG A 141 5.46 -4.91 -17.65
N VAL A 142 4.17 -4.86 -17.98
CA VAL A 142 3.15 -5.59 -17.22
C VAL A 142 3.36 -7.10 -17.33
N LYS A 143 3.66 -7.62 -18.53
CA LYS A 143 3.94 -9.05 -18.74
C LYS A 143 5.14 -9.52 -17.93
N LEU A 144 6.24 -8.79 -17.98
CA LEU A 144 7.48 -9.16 -17.25
C LEU A 144 7.21 -9.26 -15.74
N MET A 145 6.45 -8.32 -15.15
CA MET A 145 6.03 -8.38 -13.76
C MET A 145 5.19 -9.62 -13.48
N VAL A 146 4.08 -9.77 -14.19
CA VAL A 146 3.10 -10.83 -13.93
C VAL A 146 3.70 -12.22 -14.16
N GLU A 147 4.45 -12.41 -15.26
CA GLU A 147 5.08 -13.71 -15.56
C GLU A 147 6.14 -14.10 -14.55
N ARG A 148 6.95 -13.14 -14.07
CA ARG A 148 7.99 -13.37 -13.07
C ARG A 148 7.38 -13.77 -11.72
N ASP A 149 6.35 -13.04 -11.28
CA ASP A 149 5.89 -13.07 -9.89
C ASP A 149 4.57 -13.83 -9.67
N LYS A 150 3.97 -14.39 -10.73
CA LYS A 150 2.70 -15.14 -10.67
C LYS A 150 2.65 -16.24 -9.62
N ASN A 151 3.78 -16.84 -9.26
CA ASN A 151 3.85 -17.91 -8.29
C ASN A 151 3.96 -17.40 -6.83
N ARG A 152 4.04 -16.09 -6.61
CA ARG A 152 4.08 -15.49 -5.27
C ARG A 152 2.66 -15.29 -4.74
N PHE A 153 2.37 -15.93 -3.61
CA PHE A 153 1.01 -15.93 -3.06
C PHE A 153 0.71 -14.71 -2.19
N CYS A 154 1.73 -13.98 -1.73
CA CYS A 154 1.54 -12.66 -1.11
C CYS A 154 0.91 -11.65 -2.08
N ILE A 155 1.16 -11.79 -3.40
CA ILE A 155 0.59 -10.88 -4.39
C ILE A 155 -0.89 -11.18 -4.57
N VAL A 156 -1.73 -10.26 -4.14
CA VAL A 156 -3.19 -10.36 -4.19
C VAL A 156 -3.78 -9.49 -5.30
N MET A 157 -3.00 -8.54 -5.80
CA MET A 157 -3.45 -7.55 -6.78
C MET A 157 -2.31 -7.16 -7.72
N TRP A 158 -2.61 -7.02 -9.01
CA TRP A 158 -1.73 -6.45 -10.02
C TRP A 158 -2.07 -5.00 -10.26
N SER A 159 -1.07 -4.13 -10.23
CA SER A 159 -1.18 -2.72 -10.58
C SER A 159 -0.53 -2.43 -11.92
N MET A 160 -1.24 -1.73 -12.80
CA MET A 160 -0.74 -1.47 -14.16
C MET A 160 0.32 -0.37 -14.22
N GLY A 161 0.60 0.29 -13.11
CA GLY A 161 1.58 1.38 -13.01
C GLY A 161 1.07 2.53 -12.17
N ASN A 162 1.76 3.67 -12.27
CA ASN A 162 1.48 4.88 -11.51
C ASN A 162 1.41 6.10 -12.44
N GLU A 163 0.55 7.06 -12.14
CA GLU A 163 0.44 8.42 -12.67
C GLU A 163 0.76 8.57 -14.18
N SER A 164 0.17 7.71 -15.03
CA SER A 164 0.49 7.66 -16.46
C SER A 164 -0.73 7.84 -17.38
N ALA A 165 -1.84 8.42 -16.88
CA ALA A 165 -3.12 8.55 -17.55
C ALA A 165 -3.72 7.19 -17.99
N TYR A 166 -4.83 7.16 -18.73
CA TYR A 166 -5.50 5.92 -19.13
C TYR A 166 -5.89 5.98 -20.60
N GLY A 167 -5.60 4.91 -21.33
CA GLY A 167 -5.87 4.82 -22.75
C GLY A 167 -5.79 3.39 -23.28
N CYS A 168 -5.86 3.27 -24.61
CA CYS A 168 -5.90 1.99 -25.30
C CYS A 168 -4.75 1.03 -24.92
N ASN A 169 -3.58 1.56 -24.58
CA ASN A 169 -2.43 0.73 -24.20
C ASN A 169 -2.63 0.05 -22.84
N PHE A 170 -3.26 0.74 -21.90
CA PHE A 170 -3.60 0.16 -20.59
C PHE A 170 -4.79 -0.82 -20.68
N GLU A 171 -5.74 -0.56 -21.58
CA GLU A 171 -6.80 -1.55 -21.90
C GLU A 171 -6.21 -2.87 -22.38
N LYS A 172 -5.18 -2.81 -23.26
CA LYS A 172 -4.48 -3.99 -23.76
C LYS A 172 -3.67 -4.71 -22.67
N ALA A 173 -2.99 -3.96 -21.81
CA ALA A 173 -2.27 -4.53 -20.68
C ALA A 173 -3.22 -5.24 -19.69
N LEU A 174 -4.36 -4.62 -19.36
CA LEU A 174 -5.40 -5.21 -18.51
C LEU A 174 -6.04 -6.45 -19.16
N GLU A 175 -6.39 -6.39 -20.45
CA GLU A 175 -6.90 -7.52 -21.20
C GLU A 175 -5.95 -8.72 -21.16
N TRP A 176 -4.67 -8.46 -21.42
CA TRP A 176 -3.64 -9.50 -21.33
C TRP A 176 -3.52 -10.07 -19.92
N THR A 177 -3.47 -9.22 -18.90
CA THR A 177 -3.35 -9.64 -17.52
C THR A 177 -4.49 -10.53 -17.07
N LYS A 178 -5.75 -10.15 -17.39
CA LYS A 178 -6.94 -10.94 -17.07
C LYS A 178 -7.03 -12.26 -17.83
N ASN A 179 -6.51 -12.30 -19.05
CA ASN A 179 -6.44 -13.55 -19.82
C ASN A 179 -5.36 -14.51 -19.27
N PHE A 180 -4.26 -13.96 -18.74
CA PHE A 180 -3.15 -14.76 -18.22
C PHE A 180 -3.37 -15.19 -16.75
N ASP A 181 -3.85 -14.28 -15.91
CA ASP A 181 -4.12 -14.50 -14.48
C ASP A 181 -5.52 -13.95 -14.11
N PRO A 182 -6.60 -14.69 -14.40
CA PRO A 182 -7.95 -14.23 -14.15
C PRO A 182 -8.33 -14.15 -12.68
N ASP A 183 -7.57 -14.81 -11.81
CA ASP A 183 -7.92 -14.98 -10.40
C ASP A 183 -7.49 -13.80 -9.54
N ARG A 184 -6.41 -13.06 -9.93
CA ARG A 184 -5.98 -11.90 -9.17
C ARG A 184 -6.73 -10.64 -9.54
N ILE A 185 -6.89 -9.79 -8.55
CA ILE A 185 -7.50 -8.46 -8.68
C ILE A 185 -6.57 -7.57 -9.51
N THR A 186 -7.14 -6.73 -10.34
CA THR A 186 -6.42 -5.71 -11.11
C THR A 186 -6.84 -4.32 -10.69
N GLN A 187 -5.89 -3.39 -10.64
CA GLN A 187 -6.11 -1.99 -10.35
C GLN A 187 -5.24 -1.08 -11.21
N TYR A 188 -5.68 0.15 -11.40
CA TYR A 188 -4.90 1.25 -11.94
C TYR A 188 -5.55 2.57 -11.55
N GLU A 189 -4.90 3.38 -10.72
CA GLU A 189 -5.47 4.60 -10.16
C GLU A 189 -5.66 5.69 -11.22
N SER A 190 -4.74 5.74 -12.20
CA SER A 190 -4.80 6.75 -13.28
C SER A 190 -5.92 6.53 -14.29
N ALA A 191 -6.73 5.47 -14.15
CA ALA A 191 -7.90 5.25 -14.99
C ALA A 191 -8.93 6.40 -14.96
N ARG A 192 -8.86 7.29 -13.95
CA ARG A 192 -9.66 8.51 -13.88
C ARG A 192 -9.14 9.64 -14.79
N TYR A 193 -7.86 9.62 -15.17
CA TYR A 193 -7.21 10.65 -15.99
C TYR A 193 -7.18 10.20 -17.44
N ARG A 194 -8.17 10.64 -18.19
CA ARG A 194 -8.43 10.20 -19.55
C ARG A 194 -8.82 11.33 -20.47
N ASN A 195 -8.82 11.07 -21.76
CA ASN A 195 -9.45 11.94 -22.74
C ASN A 195 -10.98 11.80 -22.66
N TYR A 196 -11.66 12.84 -22.22
CA TYR A 196 -13.13 12.82 -22.05
C TYR A 196 -13.92 12.81 -23.36
N ASP A 197 -13.24 12.99 -24.50
CA ASP A 197 -13.86 12.86 -25.84
C ASP A 197 -13.91 11.40 -26.31
N GLU A 198 -13.21 10.49 -25.64
CA GLU A 198 -13.11 9.08 -25.99
C GLU A 198 -13.87 8.18 -25.01
N THR A 199 -14.12 6.96 -25.45
CA THR A 199 -14.76 5.92 -24.63
C THR A 199 -13.77 4.82 -24.36
N TYR A 200 -13.60 4.45 -23.09
CA TYR A 200 -12.67 3.42 -22.63
C TYR A 200 -13.36 2.27 -21.95
N ASP A 201 -12.75 1.08 -22.02
CA ASP A 201 -13.19 -0.11 -21.31
C ASP A 201 -12.53 -0.21 -19.93
N TYR A 202 -13.37 -0.22 -18.89
CA TYR A 202 -12.96 -0.41 -17.50
C TYR A 202 -13.35 -1.77 -16.93
N SER A 203 -13.82 -2.71 -17.77
CA SER A 203 -14.33 -4.00 -17.33
C SER A 203 -13.26 -4.86 -16.66
N ASN A 204 -12.01 -4.72 -17.12
CA ASN A 204 -10.85 -5.43 -16.58
C ASN A 204 -10.19 -4.77 -15.36
N LEU A 205 -10.74 -3.67 -14.83
CA LEU A 205 -10.38 -3.11 -13.53
C LEU A 205 -11.36 -3.63 -12.49
N ASP A 206 -10.87 -4.31 -11.47
CA ASP A 206 -11.72 -4.93 -10.45
C ASP A 206 -12.05 -3.99 -9.30
N VAL A 207 -11.24 -2.98 -9.05
CA VAL A 207 -11.42 -1.99 -7.98
C VAL A 207 -11.41 -0.57 -8.54
N TYR A 208 -12.04 0.36 -7.83
CA TYR A 208 -11.95 1.79 -8.07
C TYR A 208 -10.91 2.38 -7.12
N SER A 209 -9.77 2.73 -7.65
CA SER A 209 -8.64 3.22 -6.85
C SER A 209 -8.43 4.73 -6.99
N ARG A 210 -8.01 5.37 -5.89
CA ARG A 210 -7.80 6.81 -5.80
C ARG A 210 -6.56 7.13 -4.96
N MET A 211 -5.94 8.27 -5.30
CA MET A 211 -4.93 8.93 -4.49
C MET A 211 -5.55 10.15 -3.80
N TYR A 212 -5.29 10.30 -2.52
CA TYR A 212 -5.63 11.47 -1.69
C TYR A 212 -7.05 12.03 -1.86
N PRO A 213 -8.10 11.22 -2.00
CA PRO A 213 -9.46 11.75 -2.05
C PRO A 213 -9.85 12.30 -0.68
N ALA A 214 -10.54 13.43 -0.65
CA ALA A 214 -11.21 13.89 0.56
C ALA A 214 -12.29 12.88 0.99
N LEU A 215 -12.60 12.81 2.29
CA LEU A 215 -13.64 11.93 2.82
C LEU A 215 -14.99 12.13 2.15
N SER A 216 -15.31 13.40 1.79
CA SER A 216 -16.54 13.73 1.05
C SER A 216 -16.57 13.15 -0.36
N GLU A 217 -15.44 13.06 -1.05
CA GLU A 217 -15.36 12.45 -2.38
C GLU A 217 -15.52 10.93 -2.32
N ILE A 218 -15.01 10.31 -1.25
CA ILE A 218 -15.21 8.87 -0.98
C ILE A 218 -16.70 8.61 -0.74
N GLN A 219 -17.32 9.40 0.14
CA GLN A 219 -18.75 9.27 0.43
C GLN A 219 -19.60 9.46 -0.82
N GLU A 220 -19.28 10.44 -1.66
CA GLU A 220 -19.96 10.66 -2.91
C GLU A 220 -19.92 9.46 -3.85
N TYR A 221 -18.76 8.78 -3.95
CA TYR A 221 -18.62 7.55 -4.73
C TYR A 221 -19.47 6.42 -4.15
N LEU A 222 -19.41 6.21 -2.83
CA LEU A 222 -20.17 5.15 -2.15
C LEU A 222 -21.67 5.34 -2.31
N ASP A 223 -22.16 6.58 -2.31
CA ASP A 223 -23.58 6.90 -2.42
C ASP A 223 -24.12 6.82 -3.86
N LYS A 224 -23.31 7.23 -4.85
CA LYS A 224 -23.75 7.39 -6.24
C LYS A 224 -23.44 6.23 -7.14
N ASP A 225 -22.26 5.67 -7.02
CA ASP A 225 -21.77 4.58 -7.87
C ASP A 225 -21.58 3.30 -7.04
N GLY A 226 -20.51 3.23 -6.25
CA GLY A 226 -20.19 2.06 -5.42
C GLY A 226 -20.20 0.73 -6.17
N SER A 227 -19.98 0.76 -7.49
CA SER A 227 -20.04 -0.41 -8.36
C SER A 227 -18.88 -1.38 -8.17
N LYS A 228 -17.75 -0.85 -7.66
CA LYS A 228 -16.52 -1.60 -7.37
C LYS A 228 -16.04 -1.30 -5.95
N PRO A 229 -15.23 -2.20 -5.34
CA PRO A 229 -14.54 -1.88 -4.09
C PRO A 229 -13.70 -0.60 -4.24
N PHE A 230 -13.70 0.25 -3.21
CA PHE A 230 -12.92 1.48 -3.20
C PHE A 230 -11.57 1.25 -2.52
N LEU A 231 -10.48 1.57 -3.22
CA LEU A 231 -9.10 1.44 -2.75
C LEU A 231 -8.41 2.79 -2.66
N LEU A 232 -7.83 3.10 -1.50
CA LEU A 232 -6.91 4.23 -1.33
C LEU A 232 -5.49 3.74 -1.65
N VAL A 233 -5.03 3.89 -2.90
CA VAL A 233 -3.66 3.45 -3.26
C VAL A 233 -2.60 4.34 -2.63
N GLU A 234 -2.95 5.62 -2.38
CA GLU A 234 -2.16 6.56 -1.61
C GLU A 234 -3.09 7.46 -0.77
N TYR A 235 -2.76 7.62 0.51
CA TYR A 235 -3.45 8.53 1.41
C TYR A 235 -2.55 8.94 2.57
N CYS A 236 -2.94 9.97 3.31
CA CYS A 236 -2.24 10.44 4.51
C CYS A 236 -0.74 10.68 4.25
N HIS A 237 -0.43 11.52 3.24
CA HIS A 237 0.95 11.87 2.86
C HIS A 237 1.75 12.36 4.06
N SER A 238 2.90 11.71 4.36
CA SER A 238 3.57 11.90 5.64
C SER A 238 4.68 12.97 5.63
N MET A 239 4.75 13.77 4.58
CA MET A 239 5.72 14.86 4.47
C MET A 239 5.49 15.97 5.51
N GLY A 240 6.56 16.52 6.07
CA GLY A 240 6.51 17.64 7.01
C GLY A 240 5.84 17.29 8.33
N ASN A 241 4.74 17.96 8.66
CA ASN A 241 3.94 17.69 9.86
C ASN A 241 2.87 16.60 9.64
N GLY A 242 2.86 15.94 8.48
CA GLY A 242 2.03 14.78 8.21
C GLY A 242 2.50 13.53 8.99
N PRO A 243 1.76 12.44 8.82
CA PRO A 243 0.44 12.37 8.24
C PRO A 243 -0.64 12.82 9.23
N GLY A 244 -1.80 13.24 8.69
CA GLY A 244 -2.99 13.56 9.47
C GLY A 244 -4.16 12.65 9.13
N ASP A 245 -5.27 12.82 9.85
CA ASP A 245 -6.59 12.26 9.56
C ASP A 245 -6.69 10.72 9.54
N PHE A 246 -5.71 10.00 10.10
CA PHE A 246 -5.73 8.53 10.15
C PHE A 246 -7.00 7.96 10.79
N GLU A 247 -7.47 8.57 11.88
CA GLU A 247 -8.68 8.10 12.57
C GLU A 247 -9.92 8.27 11.70
N ASP A 248 -10.06 9.39 11.00
CA ASP A 248 -11.22 9.68 10.14
C ASP A 248 -11.28 8.70 8.95
N TYR A 249 -10.14 8.45 8.29
CA TYR A 249 -10.06 7.43 7.25
C TYR A 249 -10.29 6.03 7.80
N PHE A 250 -9.75 5.71 8.99
CA PHE A 250 -9.97 4.41 9.64
C PHE A 250 -11.46 4.16 9.88
N GLN A 251 -12.18 5.13 10.46
CA GLN A 251 -13.61 5.01 10.72
C GLN A 251 -14.38 4.80 9.40
N MET A 252 -14.09 5.62 8.38
CA MET A 252 -14.75 5.47 7.08
C MET A 252 -14.50 4.09 6.46
N ILE A 253 -13.28 3.56 6.54
CA ILE A 253 -12.93 2.23 6.05
C ILE A 253 -13.67 1.14 6.82
N GLN A 254 -13.80 1.27 8.15
CA GLN A 254 -14.45 0.26 8.98
C GLN A 254 -15.97 0.29 8.82
N ASP A 255 -16.56 1.47 8.69
CA ASP A 255 -18.01 1.66 8.59
C ASP A 255 -18.57 1.27 7.20
N ASN A 256 -17.71 1.14 6.19
CA ASN A 256 -18.10 0.84 4.83
C ASN A 256 -17.42 -0.43 4.29
N ASP A 257 -18.19 -1.48 4.12
CA ASP A 257 -17.67 -2.78 3.63
C ASP A 257 -17.01 -2.66 2.25
N LYS A 258 -17.49 -1.79 1.38
CA LYS A 258 -16.94 -1.53 0.04
C LYS A 258 -15.57 -0.82 0.06
N MET A 259 -15.20 -0.17 1.16
CA MET A 259 -13.85 0.35 1.34
C MET A 259 -12.90 -0.80 1.63
N CYS A 260 -12.00 -1.15 0.71
CA CYS A 260 -11.07 -2.26 0.92
C CYS A 260 -9.80 -1.89 1.71
N GLY A 261 -9.67 -0.63 2.13
CA GLY A 261 -8.54 -0.14 2.90
C GLY A 261 -7.66 0.81 2.11
N GLY A 262 -6.41 0.98 2.54
CA GLY A 262 -5.51 1.92 1.89
C GLY A 262 -4.03 1.72 2.22
N PHE A 263 -3.20 2.46 1.48
CA PHE A 263 -1.75 2.44 1.55
C PHE A 263 -1.24 3.85 1.83
N VAL A 264 -0.63 4.05 3.00
CA VAL A 264 -0.07 5.35 3.40
C VAL A 264 1.08 5.71 2.48
N TRP A 265 1.19 6.96 2.07
CA TRP A 265 2.35 7.50 1.41
C TRP A 265 3.26 8.21 2.41
N GLU A 266 4.45 7.70 2.69
CA GLU A 266 5.03 6.41 2.36
C GLU A 266 5.88 5.83 3.50
N TRP A 267 6.63 4.75 3.24
CA TRP A 267 7.35 4.04 4.31
C TRP A 267 8.56 4.80 4.83
N CYS A 268 9.45 5.27 3.97
CA CYS A 268 10.77 5.75 4.39
C CYS A 268 11.16 7.06 3.73
N ASP A 269 11.75 7.98 4.49
CA ASP A 269 12.46 9.13 3.93
C ASP A 269 13.61 8.69 3.01
N HIS A 270 13.70 9.27 1.82
CA HIS A 270 14.75 8.97 0.83
C HIS A 270 15.88 9.99 0.92
N ALA A 271 16.90 9.68 1.72
CA ALA A 271 18.07 10.53 1.82
C ALA A 271 19.33 9.69 2.01
N ILE A 272 20.46 10.23 1.57
CA ILE A 272 21.78 9.59 1.62
C ILE A 272 22.59 10.13 2.78
N ALA A 273 23.24 9.26 3.54
CA ALA A 273 24.12 9.63 4.62
C ALA A 273 25.35 10.35 4.05
N HIS A 274 25.55 11.62 4.45
CA HIS A 274 26.58 12.53 3.93
C HIS A 274 27.54 13.01 5.04
N GLY A 275 27.85 12.15 5.99
CA GLY A 275 28.77 12.45 7.07
C GLY A 275 28.10 12.62 8.44
N THR A 276 28.84 13.22 9.37
CA THR A 276 28.42 13.36 10.77
C THR A 276 28.55 14.80 11.22
N ALA A 277 27.54 15.33 11.83
CA ALA A 277 27.58 16.67 12.46
C ALA A 277 28.43 16.68 13.73
N GLU A 278 28.78 17.86 14.21
CA GLU A 278 29.59 18.05 15.46
C GLU A 278 28.94 17.39 16.69
N ASN A 279 27.62 17.28 16.72
CA ASN A 279 26.88 16.62 17.82
C ASN A 279 26.77 15.09 17.66
N GLY A 280 27.47 14.49 16.68
CA GLY A 280 27.52 13.06 16.44
C GLY A 280 26.33 12.51 15.64
N LYS A 281 25.35 13.34 15.19
CA LYS A 281 24.23 12.90 14.36
C LYS A 281 24.64 12.78 12.89
N THR A 282 24.07 11.78 12.21
CA THR A 282 24.22 11.64 10.76
C THR A 282 23.61 12.84 10.05
N ILE A 283 24.31 13.37 9.07
CA ILE A 283 23.80 14.36 8.10
C ILE A 283 23.24 13.59 6.93
N TYR A 284 22.01 13.90 6.56
CA TYR A 284 21.35 13.32 5.38
C TYR A 284 21.25 14.38 4.29
N ALA A 285 21.59 13.99 3.06
CA ALA A 285 21.51 14.82 1.87
C ALA A 285 20.40 14.33 0.96
N TYR A 286 19.59 15.25 0.42
CA TYR A 286 18.48 14.98 -0.48
C TYR A 286 18.22 16.20 -1.39
N GLY A 287 17.37 16.05 -2.40
CA GLY A 287 16.79 17.08 -3.26
C GLY A 287 17.60 18.36 -3.49
N GLY A 288 18.64 18.30 -4.34
CA GLY A 288 19.53 19.43 -4.65
C GLY A 288 20.83 19.48 -3.84
N ASP A 289 20.94 18.73 -2.73
CA ASP A 289 22.11 18.76 -1.84
C ASP A 289 23.37 18.15 -2.48
N HIS A 290 23.21 17.36 -3.55
CA HIS A 290 24.32 16.76 -4.30
C HIS A 290 24.74 17.61 -5.50
N GLY A 291 24.13 18.79 -5.70
CA GLY A 291 24.43 19.73 -6.79
C GLY A 291 23.66 19.43 -8.08
N GLU A 292 22.64 18.59 -8.04
CA GLU A 292 21.73 18.38 -9.16
C GLU A 292 20.88 19.63 -9.43
N GLU A 293 20.72 19.99 -10.72
CA GLU A 293 19.94 21.15 -11.13
C GLU A 293 18.43 20.88 -11.19
N ILE A 294 18.03 19.62 -11.40
CA ILE A 294 16.62 19.18 -11.48
C ILE A 294 16.32 18.32 -10.26
N HIS A 295 15.47 18.84 -9.39
CA HIS A 295 15.03 18.14 -8.17
C HIS A 295 13.72 18.75 -7.65
N ASP A 296 13.01 18.00 -6.81
CA ASP A 296 11.75 18.42 -6.17
C ASP A 296 11.92 18.76 -4.67
N GLY A 297 13.15 19.08 -4.24
CA GLY A 297 13.45 19.50 -2.86
C GLY A 297 13.17 18.39 -1.86
N ASN A 298 12.27 18.65 -0.91
CA ASN A 298 11.93 17.73 0.17
C ASN A 298 10.77 16.75 -0.14
N PHE A 299 10.35 16.63 -1.41
CA PHE A 299 9.31 15.65 -1.79
C PHE A 299 9.76 14.19 -1.75
N CYS A 300 10.93 13.91 -1.23
CA CYS A 300 11.45 12.59 -0.90
C CYS A 300 11.59 12.37 0.62
N MET A 301 11.15 13.36 1.42
CA MET A 301 11.19 13.33 2.90
C MET A 301 9.75 13.21 3.43
N ASP A 302 9.12 12.12 3.11
CA ASP A 302 7.70 11.84 3.32
C ASP A 302 7.44 10.44 3.89
N GLY A 303 8.48 9.88 4.54
CA GLY A 303 8.44 8.59 5.18
C GLY A 303 7.75 8.57 6.54
N LEU A 304 7.24 7.40 6.92
CA LEU A 304 6.84 7.08 8.30
C LEU A 304 8.04 6.70 9.19
N VAL A 305 9.18 6.44 8.56
CA VAL A 305 10.48 6.25 9.23
C VAL A 305 11.55 7.12 8.59
N TYR A 306 12.55 7.50 9.39
CA TYR A 306 13.77 8.15 8.91
C TYR A 306 14.60 7.21 8.02
N PRO A 307 15.61 7.72 7.27
CA PRO A 307 16.42 6.87 6.40
C PRO A 307 17.10 5.71 7.15
N ASP A 308 17.44 5.89 8.44
CA ASP A 308 18.03 4.87 9.31
C ASP A 308 16.99 3.94 9.98
N ARG A 309 15.72 4.04 9.60
CA ARG A 309 14.58 3.30 10.16
C ARG A 309 14.21 3.71 11.59
N THR A 310 14.73 4.79 12.11
CA THR A 310 14.18 5.42 13.32
C THR A 310 12.73 5.86 13.05
N VAL A 311 11.84 5.61 13.99
CA VAL A 311 10.40 5.81 13.82
C VAL A 311 10.02 7.28 13.90
N HIS A 312 9.26 7.79 12.93
CA HIS A 312 8.58 9.09 13.01
C HIS A 312 7.36 9.03 13.94
N THR A 313 6.97 10.18 14.49
CA THR A 313 5.75 10.30 15.31
C THR A 313 4.50 9.82 14.54
N GLY A 314 4.42 10.06 13.24
CA GLY A 314 3.32 9.59 12.39
C GLY A 314 3.14 8.09 12.38
N LEU A 315 4.23 7.31 12.45
CA LEU A 315 4.15 5.86 12.54
C LEU A 315 3.58 5.39 13.89
N LEU A 316 3.88 6.11 14.97
CA LEU A 316 3.29 5.80 16.29
C LEU A 316 1.79 6.09 16.30
N GLU A 317 1.36 7.17 15.66
CA GLU A 317 -0.06 7.47 15.47
C GLU A 317 -0.76 6.40 14.63
N TYR A 318 -0.17 6.00 13.50
CA TYR A 318 -0.67 4.90 12.69
C TYR A 318 -0.84 3.62 13.53
N LYS A 319 0.20 3.23 14.29
CA LYS A 319 0.15 2.05 15.16
C LYS A 319 -1.00 2.13 16.17
N ASN A 320 -1.25 3.30 16.73
CA ASN A 320 -2.34 3.52 17.67
C ASN A 320 -3.71 3.42 17.00
N VAL A 321 -3.90 4.05 15.86
CA VAL A 321 -5.17 4.02 15.11
C VAL A 321 -5.47 2.59 14.62
N TYR A 322 -4.50 1.92 14.02
CA TYR A 322 -4.65 0.58 13.43
C TYR A 322 -4.34 -0.57 14.41
N ARG A 323 -4.43 -0.31 15.73
CA ARG A 323 -4.25 -1.38 16.73
C ARG A 323 -5.29 -2.49 16.58
N PRO A 324 -4.91 -3.75 16.78
CA PRO A 324 -5.76 -4.91 16.47
C PRO A 324 -6.97 -5.05 17.40
N ALA A 325 -6.93 -4.45 18.60
CA ALA A 325 -8.03 -4.44 19.57
C ALA A 325 -8.33 -3.02 20.01
N ARG A 326 -9.60 -2.61 19.93
CA ARG A 326 -10.04 -1.29 20.37
C ARG A 326 -11.23 -1.41 21.32
N VAL A 327 -11.21 -0.61 22.39
CA VAL A 327 -12.38 -0.42 23.24
C VAL A 327 -13.40 0.41 22.46
N ILE A 328 -14.58 -0.15 22.25
CA ILE A 328 -15.69 0.51 21.54
C ILE A 328 -16.79 1.01 22.48
N SER A 329 -16.91 0.42 23.68
CA SER A 329 -17.82 0.93 24.69
C SER A 329 -17.38 0.54 26.10
N TYR A 330 -17.79 1.35 27.07
CA TYR A 330 -17.63 1.08 28.50
C TYR A 330 -18.88 1.55 29.26
N ASN A 331 -19.48 0.63 29.99
CA ASN A 331 -20.61 0.91 30.88
C ASN A 331 -20.12 1.04 32.32
N LYS A 332 -20.16 2.25 32.88
CA LYS A 332 -19.69 2.54 34.25
C LYS A 332 -20.50 1.85 35.33
N GLU A 333 -21.81 1.59 35.11
CA GLU A 333 -22.71 1.00 36.13
C GLU A 333 -22.51 -0.50 36.24
N SER A 334 -22.37 -1.20 35.11
CA SER A 334 -22.15 -2.66 35.10
C SER A 334 -20.68 -3.06 35.14
N GLY A 335 -19.75 -2.12 34.85
CA GLY A 335 -18.32 -2.41 34.66
C GLY A 335 -18.02 -3.10 33.32
N GLU A 336 -19.00 -3.20 32.42
CA GLU A 336 -18.85 -3.89 31.15
C GLU A 336 -18.00 -3.09 30.19
N LEU A 337 -16.98 -3.74 29.61
CA LEU A 337 -16.07 -3.19 28.60
C LEU A 337 -16.18 -4.04 27.34
N VAL A 338 -16.50 -3.40 26.20
CA VAL A 338 -16.59 -4.09 24.91
C VAL A 338 -15.38 -3.77 24.07
N LEU A 339 -14.68 -4.83 23.63
CA LEU A 339 -13.55 -4.77 22.71
C LEU A 339 -13.99 -5.26 21.33
N HIS A 340 -13.52 -4.55 20.29
CA HIS A 340 -13.65 -4.99 18.90
C HIS A 340 -12.33 -5.58 18.40
N ASN A 341 -12.41 -6.72 17.72
CA ASN A 341 -11.29 -7.37 17.05
C ASN A 341 -11.21 -6.89 15.60
N TYR A 342 -10.13 -6.17 15.25
CA TYR A 342 -9.86 -5.70 13.88
C TYR A 342 -8.89 -6.60 13.11
N MET A 343 -8.54 -7.77 13.65
CA MET A 343 -7.74 -8.76 12.90
C MET A 343 -8.64 -9.57 11.98
N ASP A 344 -8.14 -9.84 10.76
CA ASP A 344 -8.94 -10.52 9.75
C ASP A 344 -8.95 -12.05 9.94
N PHE A 345 -7.89 -12.63 10.52
CA PHE A 345 -7.68 -14.08 10.59
C PHE A 345 -7.46 -14.64 12.01
N ASP A 346 -7.20 -13.77 13.00
CA ASP A 346 -6.80 -14.19 14.33
C ASP A 346 -7.86 -13.82 15.39
N ASP A 347 -7.98 -14.65 16.42
CA ASP A 347 -8.81 -14.37 17.58
C ASP A 347 -8.00 -13.59 18.63
N LEU A 348 -8.63 -12.58 19.27
CA LEU A 348 -7.95 -11.78 20.30
C LEU A 348 -7.39 -12.63 21.45
N LYS A 349 -8.07 -13.72 21.84
CA LYS A 349 -7.60 -14.62 22.92
C LYS A 349 -6.22 -15.23 22.65
N ASP A 350 -5.86 -15.41 21.36
CA ASP A 350 -4.61 -16.03 20.94
C ASP A 350 -3.51 -14.98 20.65
N TYR A 351 -3.89 -13.69 20.57
CA TYR A 351 -3.01 -12.62 20.13
C TYR A 351 -2.70 -11.58 21.20
N VAL A 352 -3.66 -11.20 22.05
CA VAL A 352 -3.49 -10.13 23.04
C VAL A 352 -3.64 -10.64 24.47
N LYS A 353 -2.87 -10.04 25.38
CA LYS A 353 -3.08 -10.15 26.82
C LYS A 353 -3.67 -8.84 27.32
N ILE A 354 -4.82 -8.91 27.96
CA ILE A 354 -5.53 -7.75 28.48
C ILE A 354 -5.21 -7.59 29.97
N SER A 355 -4.83 -6.39 30.37
CA SER A 355 -4.74 -5.97 31.77
C SER A 355 -5.50 -4.67 31.95
N TYR A 356 -6.04 -4.43 33.09
CA TYR A 356 -6.73 -3.20 33.41
C TYR A 356 -6.29 -2.66 34.77
N GLU A 357 -6.42 -1.35 34.92
CA GLU A 357 -6.15 -0.62 36.14
C GLU A 357 -7.31 0.32 36.43
N LEU A 358 -7.86 0.23 37.62
CA LEU A 358 -8.93 1.13 38.07
C LEU A 358 -8.35 2.18 39.00
N THR A 359 -8.48 3.45 38.62
CA THR A 359 -8.02 4.58 39.44
C THR A 359 -9.20 5.52 39.74
N GLN A 360 -9.22 6.07 40.93
CA GLN A 360 -10.10 7.17 41.33
C GLN A 360 -9.25 8.26 41.99
N ASP A 361 -9.34 9.50 41.51
CA ASP A 361 -8.56 10.64 42.03
C ASP A 361 -7.05 10.33 42.11
N CYS A 362 -6.51 9.67 41.08
CA CYS A 362 -5.12 9.20 41.00
C CYS A 362 -4.75 8.12 42.04
N LEU A 363 -5.69 7.57 42.78
CA LEU A 363 -5.46 6.43 43.66
C LEU A 363 -5.84 5.13 42.95
N LEU A 364 -4.93 4.15 43.01
CA LEU A 364 -5.13 2.83 42.43
C LEU A 364 -6.08 2.00 43.28
N TYR A 365 -7.12 1.46 42.70
CA TYR A 365 -8.13 0.58 43.32
C TYR A 365 -8.14 -0.81 42.69
N THR A 366 -7.00 -1.40 42.38
CA THR A 366 -6.97 -2.80 41.96
C THR A 366 -6.54 -3.66 43.13
N SER A 367 -7.40 -4.58 43.56
CA SER A 367 -6.92 -5.78 44.23
C SER A 367 -6.26 -6.67 43.21
N ASP A 368 -5.17 -7.33 43.56
CA ASP A 368 -4.53 -8.35 42.72
C ASP A 368 -5.55 -9.39 42.25
N ALA A 369 -6.11 -9.19 41.06
CA ALA A 369 -6.95 -10.17 40.39
C ALA A 369 -6.07 -11.12 39.56
N ALA A 370 -5.02 -11.65 40.18
CA ALA A 370 -4.14 -12.63 39.54
C ALA A 370 -4.37 -14.06 40.02
N ASP A 371 -5.35 -14.29 40.88
CA ASP A 371 -5.60 -15.61 41.49
C ASP A 371 -7.11 -16.00 41.49
N GLU A 372 -7.75 -15.96 40.28
CA GLU A 372 -8.98 -16.77 40.06
C GLU A 372 -9.02 -17.29 38.61
#